data_cf8b75420e8621741015add3dddcd8ff
#
_entry.id   cf8b75420e8621741015add3dddcd8ff
#
_cell.length_a   1.000
_cell.length_b   1.000
_cell.length_c   1.000
_cell.angle_alpha   90.00
_cell.angle_beta   90.00
_cell.angle_gamma   90.00
#
_symmetry.space_group_name_H-M   'P 1'
#
loop_
_entity.id
_entity.type
_entity.pdbx_description
1 polymer ?
#
loop_
_entity_poly.entity_id
_entity_poly.type
_entity_poly.pdbx_seq_one_letter_code
_entity_poly.pdbx_strand_id
1 'polypeptide(L)'
;MHAQAADSVPSVEQRESQFRVLQDDAVQFVCEILFDPAAATAAVVGGFDRGLQDTVLAHLGAYLEALRQRPSGPGEGEAPGAWFEAMLTARGAQRRQVVQLNAALAAFLDRRTTPDAARIAAQLRGAELEVEKDTALRAVSGAACAEADAGGGLDAATCWAALRRGDAESALRAVEDGVARGSSLLDCALALLQPPLQALGEVWPGDAHVQVEERRVIATAQRVLEAAMLRRPAPAANGRRVILACVCGNQHAFGLRLVAEAFRAAGWMVDDLGPDVPASALVAAVGDRQPDVVGLSLSLPMHMPALREAAAQLVVNFGAQRPGVLAGGLA
;
A
#
# COMPACT_ATOMS: atom_id res chain seq x y z
N MET A 1 -20.38 47.08 -27.73
CA MET A 1 -20.95 46.01 -26.91
C MET A 1 -20.03 44.81 -27.00
N HIS A 2 -19.07 44.71 -26.06
CA HIS A 2 -18.21 43.55 -25.93
C HIS A 2 -18.86 42.64 -24.87
N ALA A 3 -19.37 41.49 -25.33
CA ALA A 3 -19.82 40.43 -24.43
C ALA A 3 -18.57 39.78 -23.82
N GLN A 4 -18.32 39.99 -22.53
CA GLN A 4 -17.39 39.23 -21.74
C GLN A 4 -17.93 37.78 -21.67
N ALA A 5 -17.19 36.84 -22.26
CA ALA A 5 -17.41 35.42 -22.01
C ALA A 5 -17.09 35.17 -20.52
N ALA A 6 -18.10 34.91 -19.74
CA ALA A 6 -17.92 34.44 -18.39
C ALA A 6 -17.24 33.05 -18.44
N ASP A 7 -16.00 32.97 -17.94
CA ASP A 7 -15.33 31.70 -17.72
C ASP A 7 -16.17 30.88 -16.71
N SER A 8 -17.01 29.99 -17.24
CA SER A 8 -17.80 29.06 -16.41
C SER A 8 -16.86 28.02 -15.79
N VAL A 9 -16.84 27.94 -14.49
CA VAL A 9 -16.11 26.92 -13.76
C VAL A 9 -16.57 25.54 -14.29
N PRO A 10 -15.65 24.68 -14.78
CA PRO A 10 -16.00 23.39 -15.36
C PRO A 10 -16.72 22.49 -14.34
N SER A 11 -17.72 21.73 -14.80
CA SER A 11 -18.45 20.76 -13.95
C SER A 11 -17.52 19.68 -13.42
N VAL A 12 -17.96 18.92 -12.41
CA VAL A 12 -17.20 17.79 -11.85
C VAL A 12 -16.89 16.77 -12.95
N GLU A 13 -17.88 16.42 -13.80
CA GLU A 13 -17.70 15.48 -14.90
C GLU A 13 -16.71 15.99 -15.96
N GLN A 14 -16.73 17.29 -16.25
CA GLN A 14 -15.76 17.91 -17.16
C GLN A 14 -14.34 17.84 -16.60
N ARG A 15 -14.16 18.10 -15.30
CA ARG A 15 -12.85 17.97 -14.64
C ARG A 15 -12.33 16.54 -14.63
N GLU A 16 -13.18 15.57 -14.35
CA GLU A 16 -12.81 14.15 -14.40
C GLU A 16 -12.41 13.72 -15.83
N SER A 17 -13.16 14.15 -16.83
CA SER A 17 -12.83 13.88 -18.25
C SER A 17 -11.51 14.51 -18.65
N GLN A 18 -11.27 15.77 -18.27
CA GLN A 18 -10.00 16.46 -18.53
C GLN A 18 -8.82 15.79 -17.83
N PHE A 19 -9.03 15.30 -16.63
CA PHE A 19 -7.99 14.61 -15.91
C PHE A 19 -7.63 13.24 -16.52
N ARG A 20 -8.61 12.47 -17.01
CA ARG A 20 -8.35 11.22 -17.75
C ARG A 20 -7.51 11.46 -19.00
N VAL A 21 -7.84 12.47 -19.78
CA VAL A 21 -7.03 12.86 -20.94
C VAL A 21 -5.61 13.22 -20.51
N LEU A 22 -5.44 13.94 -19.41
CA LEU A 22 -4.12 14.28 -18.85
C LEU A 22 -3.33 13.05 -18.43
N GLN A 23 -3.98 12.05 -17.82
CA GLN A 23 -3.36 10.77 -17.46
C GLN A 23 -2.89 10.00 -18.70
N ASP A 24 -3.75 9.89 -19.72
CA ASP A 24 -3.42 9.19 -20.97
C ASP A 24 -2.25 9.87 -21.68
N ASP A 25 -2.27 11.19 -21.78
CA ASP A 25 -1.18 11.99 -22.35
C ASP A 25 0.15 11.79 -21.56
N ALA A 26 0.07 11.74 -20.22
CA ALA A 26 1.25 11.54 -19.38
C ALA A 26 1.81 10.12 -19.51
N VAL A 27 0.95 9.10 -19.60
CA VAL A 27 1.35 7.71 -19.86
C VAL A 27 2.05 7.61 -21.22
N GLN A 28 1.48 8.22 -22.26
CA GLN A 28 2.09 8.23 -23.58
C GLN A 28 3.45 8.92 -23.57
N PHE A 29 3.56 10.09 -22.92
CA PHE A 29 4.84 10.82 -22.77
C PHE A 29 5.89 9.97 -22.07
N VAL A 30 5.54 9.30 -20.97
CA VAL A 30 6.46 8.42 -20.25
C VAL A 30 6.85 7.22 -21.10
N CYS A 31 5.91 6.65 -21.85
CA CYS A 31 6.20 5.59 -22.79
C CYS A 31 7.24 6.03 -23.84
N GLU A 32 7.09 7.23 -24.40
CA GLU A 32 8.04 7.78 -25.37
C GLU A 32 9.45 7.93 -24.77
N ILE A 33 9.58 8.47 -23.55
CA ILE A 33 10.91 8.66 -22.92
C ILE A 33 11.55 7.35 -22.43
N LEU A 34 10.76 6.33 -22.12
CA LEU A 34 11.28 5.03 -21.68
C LEU A 34 11.73 4.12 -22.84
N PHE A 35 11.03 4.18 -23.98
CA PHE A 35 11.24 3.24 -25.09
C PHE A 35 11.89 3.86 -26.32
N ASP A 36 11.96 5.20 -26.44
CA ASP A 36 12.66 5.86 -27.54
C ASP A 36 14.05 6.36 -27.09
N PRO A 37 15.13 5.64 -27.45
CA PRO A 37 16.49 6.05 -27.09
C PRO A 37 16.95 7.37 -27.76
N ALA A 38 16.22 7.85 -28.77
CA ALA A 38 16.50 9.10 -29.46
C ALA A 38 15.80 10.32 -28.81
N ALA A 39 14.84 10.11 -27.90
CA ALA A 39 14.22 11.20 -27.20
C ALA A 39 15.25 11.97 -26.36
N ALA A 40 15.27 13.30 -26.48
CA ALA A 40 16.22 14.16 -25.76
C ALA A 40 16.19 14.00 -24.23
N THR A 41 15.10 13.43 -23.70
CA THR A 41 14.88 13.07 -22.31
C THR A 41 15.32 11.63 -21.97
N ALA A 42 15.64 10.80 -22.94
CA ALA A 42 16.09 9.41 -22.72
C ALA A 42 17.40 9.34 -21.91
N ALA A 43 18.27 10.34 -22.04
CA ALA A 43 19.46 10.47 -21.20
C ALA A 43 19.12 10.70 -19.70
N VAL A 44 17.95 11.22 -19.42
CA VAL A 44 17.47 11.56 -18.07
C VAL A 44 16.90 10.32 -17.35
N VAL A 45 16.26 9.40 -18.07
CA VAL A 45 15.62 8.19 -17.51
C VAL A 45 16.34 6.90 -17.99
N GLY A 46 17.49 7.08 -18.64
CA GLY A 46 18.30 5.98 -19.15
C GLY A 46 18.73 5.02 -18.05
N GLY A 47 18.36 3.73 -18.22
CA GLY A 47 18.77 2.66 -17.33
C GLY A 47 17.65 1.95 -16.57
N PHE A 48 16.38 2.28 -16.83
CA PHE A 48 15.30 1.38 -16.42
C PHE A 48 15.33 0.12 -17.29
N ASP A 49 15.42 -1.04 -16.64
CA ASP A 49 15.20 -2.30 -17.33
C ASP A 49 13.72 -2.46 -17.72
N ARG A 50 13.43 -3.48 -18.52
CA ARG A 50 12.07 -3.68 -19.04
C ARG A 50 11.03 -3.89 -17.92
N GLY A 51 11.40 -4.56 -16.83
CA GLY A 51 10.51 -4.78 -15.68
C GLY A 51 10.16 -3.49 -14.96
N LEU A 52 11.14 -2.58 -14.80
CA LEU A 52 10.91 -1.24 -14.24
C LEU A 52 10.05 -0.38 -15.17
N GLN A 53 10.28 -0.44 -16.49
CA GLN A 53 9.48 0.29 -17.48
C GLN A 53 8.02 -0.14 -17.41
N ASP A 54 7.74 -1.45 -17.41
CA ASP A 54 6.39 -2.00 -17.29
C ASP A 54 5.75 -1.61 -15.96
N THR A 55 6.51 -1.59 -14.87
CA THR A 55 6.04 -1.16 -13.56
C THR A 55 5.66 0.32 -13.53
N VAL A 56 6.48 1.19 -14.08
CA VAL A 56 6.18 2.64 -14.17
C VAL A 56 4.87 2.84 -14.91
N LEU A 57 4.72 2.23 -16.10
CA LEU A 57 3.52 2.40 -16.92
C LEU A 57 2.26 1.84 -16.24
N ALA A 58 2.36 0.69 -15.58
CA ALA A 58 1.23 0.08 -14.89
C ALA A 58 0.69 0.94 -13.72
N HIS A 59 1.55 1.73 -13.08
CA HIS A 59 1.20 2.45 -11.85
C HIS A 59 1.16 3.97 -12.00
N LEU A 60 1.60 4.51 -13.14
CA LEU A 60 1.66 5.96 -13.37
C LEU A 60 0.31 6.65 -13.22
N GLY A 61 -0.76 6.06 -13.73
CA GLY A 61 -2.11 6.61 -13.60
C GLY A 61 -2.55 6.74 -12.14
N ALA A 62 -2.32 5.70 -11.33
CA ALA A 62 -2.62 5.72 -9.90
C ALA A 62 -1.74 6.74 -9.14
N TYR A 63 -0.48 6.87 -9.54
CA TYR A 63 0.43 7.87 -8.99
C TYR A 63 -0.05 9.30 -9.23
N LEU A 64 -0.43 9.63 -10.46
CA LEU A 64 -0.96 10.94 -10.81
C LEU A 64 -2.29 11.24 -10.09
N GLU A 65 -3.15 10.24 -9.92
CA GLU A 65 -4.39 10.37 -9.16
C GLU A 65 -4.12 10.64 -7.68
N ALA A 66 -3.17 9.95 -7.06
CA ALA A 66 -2.77 10.19 -5.68
C ALA A 66 -2.25 11.62 -5.48
N LEU A 67 -1.43 12.12 -6.42
CA LEU A 67 -0.95 13.49 -6.41
C LEU A 67 -2.09 14.51 -6.60
N ARG A 68 -3.07 14.22 -7.46
CA ARG A 68 -4.24 15.07 -7.68
C ARG A 68 -5.09 15.25 -6.42
N GLN A 69 -5.20 14.21 -5.61
CA GLN A 69 -6.11 14.19 -4.46
C GLN A 69 -5.55 14.85 -3.21
N ARG A 70 -4.26 15.19 -3.19
CA ARG A 70 -3.64 15.84 -2.02
C ARG A 70 -4.23 17.22 -1.78
N PRO A 71 -4.69 17.55 -0.54
CA PRO A 71 -5.05 18.90 -0.16
C PRO A 71 -3.85 19.84 -0.29
N SER A 72 -4.06 21.05 -0.82
CA SER A 72 -3.04 22.10 -0.85
C SER A 72 -2.86 22.65 0.56
N GLY A 73 -1.86 22.18 1.32
CA GLY A 73 -1.52 22.68 2.66
C GLY A 73 -0.47 21.82 3.35
N PRO A 74 0.23 22.33 4.38
CA PRO A 74 1.14 21.53 5.20
C PRO A 74 0.31 20.57 6.04
N GLY A 75 0.16 19.32 5.58
CA GLY A 75 -0.50 18.24 6.30
C GLY A 75 0.57 17.29 6.85
N GLU A 76 0.46 16.93 8.12
CA GLU A 76 1.23 15.84 8.73
C GLU A 76 0.75 14.52 8.12
N GLY A 77 1.48 14.00 7.14
CA GLY A 77 1.22 12.70 6.50
C GLY A 77 2.30 12.41 5.47
N GLU A 78 2.55 11.14 5.24
CA GLU A 78 3.51 10.65 4.26
C GLU A 78 3.24 11.28 2.87
N ALA A 79 4.27 11.71 2.17
CA ALA A 79 4.13 12.33 0.85
C ALA A 79 3.35 11.38 -0.08
N PRO A 80 2.29 11.83 -0.79
CA PRO A 80 1.42 10.94 -1.59
C PRO A 80 2.16 10.16 -2.68
N GLY A 81 3.38 10.57 -3.01
CA GLY A 81 4.25 9.90 -3.97
C GLY A 81 5.27 8.94 -3.36
N ALA A 82 5.42 8.89 -2.04
CA ALA A 82 6.44 8.08 -1.38
C ALA A 82 6.29 6.59 -1.70
N TRP A 83 5.05 6.08 -1.81
CA TRP A 83 4.80 4.70 -2.20
C TRP A 83 5.31 4.36 -3.61
N PHE A 84 5.21 5.31 -4.57
CA PHE A 84 5.65 5.07 -5.95
C PHE A 84 7.18 5.03 -6.02
N GLU A 85 7.85 5.95 -5.32
CA GLU A 85 9.31 5.93 -5.18
C GLU A 85 9.79 4.67 -4.48
N ALA A 86 9.18 4.31 -3.34
CA ALA A 86 9.50 3.08 -2.60
C ALA A 86 9.33 1.84 -3.48
N MET A 87 8.21 1.77 -4.21
CA MET A 87 7.93 0.68 -5.15
C MET A 87 8.98 0.56 -6.26
N LEU A 88 9.39 1.66 -6.88
CA LEU A 88 10.40 1.66 -7.95
C LEU A 88 11.79 1.33 -7.40
N THR A 89 12.14 1.88 -6.24
CA THR A 89 13.43 1.62 -5.57
C THR A 89 13.55 0.16 -5.16
N ALA A 90 12.49 -0.41 -4.61
CA ALA A 90 12.40 -1.83 -4.27
C ALA A 90 12.61 -2.74 -5.48
N ARG A 91 12.26 -2.28 -6.67
CA ARG A 91 12.49 -2.97 -7.96
C ARG A 91 13.84 -2.68 -8.60
N GLY A 92 14.74 -2.03 -7.88
CA GLY A 92 16.11 -1.76 -8.34
C GLY A 92 16.28 -0.42 -9.04
N ALA A 93 15.26 0.45 -9.10
CA ALA A 93 15.43 1.80 -9.60
C ALA A 93 16.39 2.57 -8.66
N GLN A 94 17.36 3.25 -9.25
CA GLN A 94 18.17 4.17 -8.47
C GLN A 94 17.34 5.42 -8.18
N ARG A 95 17.45 5.95 -6.97
CA ARG A 95 16.73 7.15 -6.54
C ARG A 95 16.86 8.31 -7.53
N ARG A 96 18.05 8.54 -8.09
CA ARG A 96 18.28 9.55 -9.13
C ARG A 96 17.38 9.37 -10.35
N GLN A 97 17.05 8.11 -10.72
CA GLN A 97 16.19 7.80 -11.85
C GLN A 97 14.73 8.15 -11.57
N VAL A 98 14.27 7.94 -10.33
CA VAL A 98 12.92 8.32 -9.90
C VAL A 98 12.80 9.86 -9.86
N VAL A 99 13.80 10.56 -9.31
CA VAL A 99 13.86 12.02 -9.32
C VAL A 99 13.82 12.56 -10.76
N GLN A 100 14.59 11.97 -11.67
CA GLN A 100 14.60 12.37 -13.08
C GLN A 100 13.26 12.10 -13.77
N LEU A 101 12.59 10.99 -13.47
CA LEU A 101 11.24 10.69 -13.96
C LEU A 101 10.24 11.73 -13.47
N ASN A 102 10.27 12.07 -12.18
CA ASN A 102 9.40 13.08 -11.58
C ASN A 102 9.67 14.47 -12.17
N ALA A 103 10.93 14.84 -12.38
CA ALA A 103 11.30 16.11 -13.05
C ALA A 103 10.80 16.16 -14.50
N ALA A 104 10.92 15.08 -15.25
CA ALA A 104 10.41 14.99 -16.62
C ALA A 104 8.88 15.09 -16.67
N LEU A 105 8.18 14.42 -15.75
CA LEU A 105 6.73 14.52 -15.60
C LEU A 105 6.29 15.94 -15.22
N ALA A 106 6.96 16.58 -14.27
CA ALA A 106 6.68 17.96 -13.89
C ALA A 106 6.83 18.91 -15.07
N ALA A 107 7.93 18.81 -15.84
CA ALA A 107 8.17 19.60 -17.03
C ALA A 107 7.15 19.35 -18.16
N PHE A 108 6.65 18.12 -18.28
CA PHE A 108 5.56 17.78 -19.19
C PHE A 108 4.24 18.45 -18.77
N LEU A 109 3.90 18.38 -17.48
CA LEU A 109 2.67 18.91 -16.92
C LEU A 109 2.65 20.45 -16.92
N ASP A 110 3.79 21.11 -16.75
CA ASP A 110 3.90 22.56 -16.82
C ASP A 110 3.50 23.17 -18.19
N ARG A 111 3.56 22.34 -19.22
CA ARG A 111 3.11 22.73 -20.58
C ARG A 111 1.60 22.59 -20.77
N ARG A 112 0.89 22.13 -19.77
CA ARG A 112 -0.57 21.94 -19.77
C ARG A 112 -1.25 23.07 -18.98
N THR A 113 -2.39 23.53 -19.47
CA THR A 113 -3.11 24.69 -18.88
C THR A 113 -4.19 24.28 -17.87
N THR A 114 -4.30 22.99 -17.53
CA THR A 114 -5.31 22.51 -16.59
C THR A 114 -4.89 22.74 -15.13
N PRO A 115 -5.83 23.09 -14.23
CA PRO A 115 -5.52 23.30 -12.81
C PRO A 115 -4.89 22.04 -12.15
N ASP A 116 -5.32 20.86 -12.56
CA ASP A 116 -4.77 19.59 -12.06
C ASP A 116 -3.31 19.40 -12.49
N ALA A 117 -2.95 19.73 -13.74
CA ALA A 117 -1.59 19.64 -14.21
C ALA A 117 -0.65 20.53 -13.39
N ALA A 118 -1.01 21.80 -13.17
CA ALA A 118 -0.22 22.74 -12.38
C ALA A 118 -0.04 22.27 -10.93
N ARG A 119 -1.11 21.71 -10.32
CA ARG A 119 -1.07 21.21 -8.96
C ARG A 119 -0.17 19.98 -8.83
N ILE A 120 -0.28 19.02 -9.74
CA ILE A 120 0.52 17.79 -9.74
C ILE A 120 2.00 18.14 -10.00
N ALA A 121 2.28 19.02 -10.97
CA ALA A 121 3.65 19.48 -11.23
C ALA A 121 4.30 20.14 -10.01
N ALA A 122 3.56 20.95 -9.26
CA ALA A 122 4.05 21.55 -8.02
C ALA A 122 4.38 20.51 -6.95
N GLN A 123 3.60 19.45 -6.84
CA GLN A 123 3.83 18.37 -5.87
C GLN A 123 5.02 17.50 -6.27
N LEU A 124 5.19 17.18 -7.55
CA LEU A 124 6.35 16.45 -8.06
C LEU A 124 7.67 17.19 -7.74
N ARG A 125 7.68 18.53 -7.86
CA ARG A 125 8.83 19.35 -7.45
C ARG A 125 9.01 19.45 -5.94
N GLY A 126 7.92 19.44 -5.17
CA GLY A 126 7.96 19.47 -3.70
C GLY A 126 8.52 18.18 -3.09
N ALA A 127 8.26 17.05 -3.73
CA ALA A 127 8.80 15.76 -3.33
C ALA A 127 10.34 15.71 -3.43
N GLU A 128 10.94 16.42 -4.37
CA GLU A 128 12.42 16.56 -4.49
C GLU A 128 13.06 17.20 -3.26
N LEU A 129 12.41 18.22 -2.67
CA LEU A 129 12.92 18.95 -1.51
C LEU A 129 12.77 18.21 -0.18
N GLU A 130 11.71 17.38 -0.02
CA GLU A 130 11.53 16.55 1.18
C GLU A 130 12.46 15.34 1.21
N VAL A 131 12.83 14.83 0.05
CA VAL A 131 13.74 13.70 -0.15
C VAL A 131 15.16 14.00 0.37
N GLU A 132 15.64 15.23 0.26
CA GLU A 132 16.95 15.64 0.83
C GLU A 132 16.94 15.63 2.38
N LYS A 133 15.79 15.94 3.01
CA LYS A 133 15.65 15.95 4.47
C LYS A 133 15.56 14.54 5.06
N ASP A 134 14.87 13.63 4.38
CA ASP A 134 14.65 12.26 4.86
C ASP A 134 15.91 11.39 4.79
N THR A 135 16.85 11.71 3.89
CA THR A 135 18.15 11.02 3.80
C THR A 135 18.99 11.23 5.06
N ALA A 136 18.89 12.40 5.69
CA ALA A 136 19.56 12.69 6.96
C ALA A 136 18.89 11.93 8.13
N LEU A 137 17.57 11.77 8.09
CA LEU A 137 16.81 11.08 9.14
C LEU A 137 16.98 9.56 9.07
N ARG A 138 17.05 8.96 7.89
CA ARG A 138 17.26 7.50 7.69
C ARG A 138 18.70 7.07 8.01
N ALA A 139 19.68 7.92 7.83
CA ALA A 139 21.04 7.66 8.28
C ALA A 139 21.11 7.51 9.82
N VAL A 140 20.23 8.22 10.55
CA VAL A 140 20.10 8.09 12.01
C VAL A 140 19.26 6.85 12.39
N SER A 141 18.22 6.50 11.61
CA SER A 141 17.35 5.34 11.86
C SER A 141 18.01 4.01 11.49
N GLY A 142 18.91 3.97 10.50
CA GLY A 142 19.69 2.78 10.15
C GLY A 142 20.63 2.32 11.27
N ALA A 143 21.08 3.23 12.13
CA ALA A 143 21.86 2.91 13.32
C ALA A 143 20.98 2.28 14.42
N ALA A 144 19.71 2.67 14.53
CA ALA A 144 18.78 2.14 15.54
C ALA A 144 18.31 0.70 15.24
N CYS A 145 18.22 0.30 13.95
CA CYS A 145 17.91 -1.09 13.59
C CYS A 145 19.07 -2.06 13.85
N ALA A 146 20.33 -1.58 13.81
CA ALA A 146 21.49 -2.40 14.15
C ALA A 146 21.62 -2.66 15.67
N GLU A 147 21.03 -1.82 16.52
CA GLU A 147 21.01 -2.00 17.97
C GLU A 147 19.87 -2.93 18.46
N ALA A 148 18.80 -3.10 17.68
CA ALA A 148 17.72 -4.04 18.00
C ALA A 148 18.11 -5.51 17.84
N ASP A 149 19.18 -5.81 17.11
CA ASP A 149 19.75 -7.14 16.95
C ASP A 149 20.56 -7.62 18.18
N ALA A 150 20.78 -6.76 19.18
CA ALA A 150 21.54 -7.08 20.38
C ALA A 150 20.71 -7.61 21.57
N GLY A 151 19.38 -7.71 21.41
CA GLY A 151 18.44 -8.11 22.46
C GLY A 151 17.72 -9.41 22.18
N GLY A 152 18.35 -10.59 22.45
CA GLY A 152 17.64 -11.85 22.75
C GLY A 152 16.74 -12.45 21.68
N GLY A 153 17.25 -12.65 20.52
CA GLY A 153 17.21 -13.72 19.56
C GLY A 153 15.93 -14.45 19.23
N LEU A 154 14.95 -13.82 18.59
CA LEU A 154 14.08 -14.56 17.66
C LEU A 154 14.93 -14.89 16.43
N ASP A 155 15.06 -16.19 16.06
CA ASP A 155 15.88 -16.58 14.91
C ASP A 155 15.15 -16.28 13.58
N ALA A 156 15.15 -14.98 13.22
CA ALA A 156 14.51 -14.48 12.01
C ALA A 156 15.12 -15.10 10.74
N ALA A 157 16.43 -15.35 10.72
CA ALA A 157 17.11 -15.95 9.58
C ALA A 157 16.65 -17.39 9.33
N THR A 158 16.54 -18.19 10.39
CA THR A 158 16.03 -19.57 10.29
C THR A 158 14.56 -19.58 9.89
N CYS A 159 13.73 -18.71 10.45
CA CYS A 159 12.34 -18.57 10.08
C CYS A 159 12.20 -18.18 8.59
N TRP A 160 12.95 -17.20 8.12
CA TRP A 160 13.00 -16.78 6.73
C TRP A 160 13.37 -17.92 5.78
N ALA A 161 14.44 -18.64 6.10
CA ALA A 161 14.87 -19.79 5.30
C ALA A 161 13.80 -20.90 5.25
N ALA A 162 13.08 -21.12 6.34
CA ALA A 162 11.98 -22.09 6.39
C ALA A 162 10.79 -21.64 5.51
N LEU A 163 10.39 -20.36 5.59
CA LEU A 163 9.32 -19.80 4.76
C LEU A 163 9.63 -19.95 3.27
N ARG A 164 10.84 -19.64 2.84
CA ARG A 164 11.28 -19.79 1.45
C ARG A 164 11.25 -21.23 0.96
N ARG A 165 11.58 -22.20 1.80
CA ARG A 165 11.49 -23.62 1.46
C ARG A 165 10.05 -24.18 1.49
N GLY A 166 9.08 -23.39 1.98
CA GLY A 166 7.71 -23.86 2.22
C GLY A 166 7.59 -24.77 3.46
N ASP A 167 8.60 -24.76 4.34
CA ASP A 167 8.67 -25.56 5.57
C ASP A 167 7.93 -24.85 6.70
N ALA A 168 6.59 -25.03 6.69
CA ALA A 168 5.74 -24.42 7.70
C ALA A 168 6.00 -24.93 9.11
N GLU A 169 6.49 -26.17 9.26
CA GLU A 169 6.76 -26.75 10.58
C GLU A 169 7.96 -26.08 11.27
N SER A 170 9.06 -25.89 10.53
CA SER A 170 10.24 -25.20 11.07
C SER A 170 9.95 -23.73 11.36
N ALA A 171 9.21 -23.04 10.48
CA ALA A 171 8.81 -21.66 10.72
C ALA A 171 7.86 -21.54 11.93
N LEU A 172 6.93 -22.49 12.09
CA LEU A 172 6.04 -22.53 13.25
C LEU A 172 6.81 -22.75 14.55
N ARG A 173 7.81 -23.64 14.55
CA ARG A 173 8.69 -23.81 15.73
C ARG A 173 9.36 -22.51 16.14
N ALA A 174 9.88 -21.73 15.19
CA ALA A 174 10.50 -20.43 15.50
C ALA A 174 9.51 -19.45 16.18
N VAL A 175 8.26 -19.42 15.72
CA VAL A 175 7.18 -18.62 16.34
C VAL A 175 6.85 -19.15 17.75
N GLU A 176 6.68 -20.46 17.90
CA GLU A 176 6.37 -21.09 19.19
C GLU A 176 7.49 -20.88 20.23
N ASP A 177 8.74 -20.97 19.82
CA ASP A 177 9.90 -20.67 20.66
C ASP A 177 9.91 -19.21 21.13
N GLY A 178 9.50 -18.27 20.28
CA GLY A 178 9.32 -16.87 20.65
C GLY A 178 8.26 -16.70 21.74
N VAL A 179 7.14 -17.36 21.56
CA VAL A 179 6.05 -17.32 22.55
C VAL A 179 6.43 -18.02 23.84
N ALA A 180 7.14 -19.14 23.78
CA ALA A 180 7.65 -19.83 24.97
C ALA A 180 8.63 -18.96 25.78
N ARG A 181 9.32 -18.03 25.13
CA ARG A 181 10.16 -17.01 25.79
C ARG A 181 9.39 -15.81 26.37
N GLY A 182 8.06 -15.77 26.19
CA GLY A 182 7.19 -14.75 26.79
C GLY A 182 6.72 -13.65 25.83
N SER A 183 7.07 -13.72 24.54
CA SER A 183 6.55 -12.79 23.55
C SER A 183 5.09 -13.11 23.23
N SER A 184 4.26 -12.12 22.87
CA SER A 184 2.93 -12.41 22.34
C SER A 184 3.02 -13.06 20.95
N LEU A 185 1.98 -13.78 20.53
CA LEU A 185 1.91 -14.30 19.16
C LEU A 185 2.01 -13.18 18.12
N LEU A 186 1.36 -12.06 18.39
CA LEU A 186 1.38 -10.91 17.50
C LEU A 186 2.80 -10.35 17.35
N ASP A 187 3.54 -10.18 18.45
CA ASP A 187 4.93 -9.70 18.40
C ASP A 187 5.83 -10.67 17.64
N CYS A 188 5.65 -11.99 17.85
CA CYS A 188 6.37 -12.99 17.06
C CYS A 188 6.04 -12.94 15.58
N ALA A 189 4.77 -12.77 15.22
CA ALA A 189 4.34 -12.68 13.83
C ALA A 189 4.85 -11.40 13.15
N LEU A 190 4.84 -10.26 13.86
CA LEU A 190 5.40 -8.99 13.39
C LEU A 190 6.93 -9.06 13.22
N ALA A 191 7.62 -9.77 14.10
CA ALA A 191 9.08 -9.88 14.04
C ALA A 191 9.59 -10.94 13.05
N LEU A 192 8.86 -12.05 12.87
CA LEU A 192 9.34 -13.21 12.11
C LEU A 192 8.65 -13.39 10.75
N LEU A 193 7.36 -13.06 10.64
CA LEU A 193 6.59 -13.32 9.43
C LEU A 193 6.41 -12.07 8.56
N GLN A 194 6.23 -10.90 9.14
CA GLN A 194 5.99 -9.67 8.38
C GLN A 194 7.22 -9.19 7.60
N PRO A 195 8.44 -9.10 8.16
CA PRO A 195 9.59 -8.58 7.42
C PRO A 195 9.93 -9.36 6.15
N PRO A 196 9.91 -10.72 6.15
CA PRO A 196 10.05 -11.48 4.90
C PRO A 196 9.04 -11.13 3.82
N LEU A 197 7.78 -10.90 4.20
CA LEU A 197 6.72 -10.57 3.24
C LEU A 197 6.86 -9.14 2.70
N GLN A 198 7.32 -8.20 3.54
CA GLN A 198 7.65 -6.85 3.08
C GLN A 198 8.83 -6.86 2.12
N ALA A 199 9.91 -7.57 2.46
CA ALA A 199 11.09 -7.70 1.61
C ALA A 199 10.77 -8.33 0.25
N LEU A 200 9.83 -9.30 0.19
CA LEU A 200 9.38 -9.87 -1.09
C LEU A 200 8.56 -8.89 -1.91
N GLY A 201 7.70 -8.09 -1.27
CA GLY A 201 6.98 -7.02 -1.94
C GLY A 201 7.91 -5.96 -2.53
N GLU A 202 9.11 -5.81 -1.93
CA GLU A 202 10.15 -4.90 -2.40
C GLU A 202 10.97 -5.46 -3.58
N VAL A 203 11.04 -6.78 -3.77
CA VAL A 203 11.88 -7.45 -4.77
C VAL A 203 11.10 -7.80 -6.05
N TRP A 204 9.88 -7.36 -6.21
CA TRP A 204 9.06 -7.74 -7.37
C TRP A 204 9.61 -7.19 -8.69
N PRO A 205 10.01 -8.05 -9.61
CA PRO A 205 9.82 -7.82 -11.02
C PRO A 205 9.35 -9.08 -11.75
N GLY A 206 8.66 -8.90 -12.87
CA GLY A 206 8.10 -9.83 -13.83
C GLY A 206 8.73 -11.19 -14.11
N ASP A 207 9.57 -11.73 -13.26
CA ASP A 207 10.08 -13.09 -13.33
C ASP A 207 9.06 -14.04 -12.69
N ALA A 208 8.55 -14.97 -13.50
CA ALA A 208 7.59 -15.98 -13.09
C ALA A 208 8.08 -16.84 -11.90
N HIS A 209 9.39 -17.04 -11.77
CA HIS A 209 9.99 -17.78 -10.65
C HIS A 209 9.86 -17.00 -9.33
N VAL A 210 10.08 -15.70 -9.36
CA VAL A 210 9.94 -14.82 -8.17
C VAL A 210 8.49 -14.79 -7.71
N GLN A 211 7.53 -14.69 -8.63
CA GLN A 211 6.10 -14.73 -8.29
C GLN A 211 5.68 -16.05 -7.65
N VAL A 212 6.21 -17.19 -8.11
CA VAL A 212 5.92 -18.49 -7.51
C VAL A 212 6.53 -18.61 -6.12
N GLU A 213 7.74 -18.11 -5.92
CA GLU A 213 8.41 -18.09 -4.62
C GLU A 213 7.65 -17.18 -3.63
N GLU A 214 7.25 -16.00 -4.05
CA GLU A 214 6.44 -15.07 -3.26
C GLU A 214 5.14 -15.71 -2.79
N ARG A 215 4.36 -16.29 -3.71
CA ARG A 215 3.11 -16.98 -3.36
C ARG A 215 3.33 -18.11 -2.37
N ARG A 216 4.42 -18.86 -2.52
CA ARG A 216 4.78 -19.94 -1.59
C ARG A 216 5.10 -19.40 -0.21
N VAL A 217 5.89 -18.33 -0.10
CA VAL A 217 6.24 -17.71 1.17
C VAL A 217 4.99 -17.15 1.86
N ILE A 218 4.14 -16.42 1.13
CA ILE A 218 2.87 -15.89 1.65
C ILE A 218 1.98 -17.03 2.16
N ALA A 219 1.76 -18.06 1.35
CA ALA A 219 0.93 -19.20 1.74
C ALA A 219 1.52 -19.97 2.95
N THR A 220 2.85 -20.04 3.05
CA THR A 220 3.50 -20.69 4.20
C THR A 220 3.36 -19.84 5.45
N ALA A 221 3.59 -18.53 5.37
CA ALA A 221 3.40 -17.61 6.50
C ALA A 221 1.95 -17.61 7.01
N GLN A 222 0.97 -17.64 6.11
CA GLN A 222 -0.45 -17.76 6.47
C GLN A 222 -0.73 -19.04 7.25
N ARG A 223 -0.24 -20.18 6.76
CA ARG A 223 -0.39 -21.48 7.46
C ARG A 223 0.27 -21.48 8.84
N VAL A 224 1.45 -20.86 8.96
CA VAL A 224 2.17 -20.74 10.25
C VAL A 224 1.34 -19.92 11.23
N LEU A 225 0.85 -18.75 10.80
CA LEU A 225 0.02 -17.89 11.65
C LEU A 225 -1.25 -18.61 12.09
N GLU A 226 -1.98 -19.23 11.17
CA GLU A 226 -3.20 -19.99 11.48
C GLU A 226 -2.94 -21.16 12.44
N ALA A 227 -1.87 -21.94 12.21
CA ALA A 227 -1.50 -23.04 13.09
C ALA A 227 -1.12 -22.56 14.50
N ALA A 228 -0.40 -21.45 14.60
CA ALA A 228 -0.03 -20.85 15.87
C ALA A 228 -1.25 -20.31 16.62
N MET A 229 -2.23 -19.74 15.93
CA MET A 229 -3.50 -19.27 16.52
C MET A 229 -4.33 -20.45 17.08
N LEU A 230 -4.47 -21.53 16.30
CA LEU A 230 -5.25 -22.71 16.70
C LEU A 230 -4.69 -23.43 17.94
N ARG A 231 -3.43 -23.27 18.25
CA ARG A 231 -2.79 -23.88 19.42
C ARG A 231 -2.98 -23.11 20.72
N ARG A 232 -3.61 -21.93 20.65
CA ARG A 232 -3.81 -21.07 21.83
C ARG A 232 -5.24 -21.09 22.30
N PRO A 233 -5.44 -21.02 23.63
CA PRO A 233 -6.78 -20.88 24.17
C PRO A 233 -7.40 -19.57 23.69
N ALA A 234 -8.67 -19.60 23.35
CA ALA A 234 -9.40 -18.38 23.05
C ALA A 234 -9.44 -17.49 24.31
N PRO A 235 -9.11 -16.22 24.23
CA PRO A 235 -9.25 -15.30 25.35
C PRO A 235 -10.72 -15.13 25.74
N ALA A 236 -10.96 -14.64 26.94
CA ALA A 236 -12.32 -14.38 27.41
C ALA A 236 -12.99 -13.35 26.47
N ALA A 237 -14.19 -13.68 25.99
CA ALA A 237 -14.95 -12.79 25.12
C ALA A 237 -15.35 -11.50 25.83
N ASN A 238 -15.10 -10.34 25.21
CA ASN A 238 -15.49 -9.03 25.73
C ASN A 238 -16.88 -8.57 25.26
N GLY A 239 -17.60 -9.41 24.51
CA GLY A 239 -18.94 -9.14 23.99
C GLY A 239 -18.97 -8.27 22.73
N ARG A 240 -17.83 -7.79 22.23
CA ARG A 240 -17.74 -6.94 21.04
C ARG A 240 -17.43 -7.74 19.80
N ARG A 241 -17.86 -7.23 18.64
CA ARG A 241 -17.65 -7.84 17.34
C ARG A 241 -17.00 -6.88 16.37
N VAL A 242 -16.04 -7.37 15.58
CA VAL A 242 -15.44 -6.65 14.47
C VAL A 242 -15.59 -7.48 13.18
N ILE A 243 -15.91 -6.79 12.08
CA ILE A 243 -15.78 -7.34 10.73
C ILE A 243 -14.53 -6.72 10.11
N LEU A 244 -13.67 -7.57 9.54
CA LEU A 244 -12.45 -7.15 8.84
C LEU A 244 -12.54 -7.57 7.38
N ALA A 245 -12.18 -6.66 6.45
CA ALA A 245 -12.22 -6.92 5.03
C ALA A 245 -11.12 -6.15 4.29
N CYS A 246 -10.51 -6.75 3.28
CA CYS A 246 -9.80 -5.99 2.27
C CYS A 246 -10.82 -5.42 1.28
N VAL A 247 -10.69 -4.15 0.94
CA VAL A 247 -11.59 -3.52 -0.04
C VAL A 247 -11.50 -4.19 -1.40
N CYS A 248 -12.51 -4.01 -2.24
CA CYS A 248 -12.57 -4.56 -3.59
C CYS A 248 -11.28 -4.26 -4.37
N GLY A 249 -10.72 -5.28 -5.04
CA GLY A 249 -9.45 -5.24 -5.76
C GLY A 249 -8.22 -5.49 -4.89
N ASN A 250 -8.28 -5.38 -3.56
CA ASN A 250 -7.14 -5.60 -2.68
C ASN A 250 -6.98 -7.07 -2.30
N GLN A 251 -5.92 -7.71 -2.80
CA GLN A 251 -5.58 -9.11 -2.52
C GLN A 251 -4.61 -9.29 -1.33
N HIS A 252 -4.09 -8.20 -0.74
CA HIS A 252 -3.07 -8.24 0.30
C HIS A 252 -3.69 -8.43 1.70
N ALA A 253 -4.08 -9.66 2.03
CA ALA A 253 -4.82 -9.95 3.26
C ALA A 253 -3.93 -10.30 4.47
N PHE A 254 -2.61 -10.49 4.32
CA PHE A 254 -1.77 -10.94 5.44
C PHE A 254 -1.75 -9.93 6.59
N GLY A 255 -1.56 -8.63 6.30
CA GLY A 255 -1.61 -7.57 7.31
C GLY A 255 -2.96 -7.51 8.02
N LEU A 256 -4.07 -7.71 7.28
CA LEU A 256 -5.41 -7.77 7.88
C LEU A 256 -5.55 -8.94 8.87
N ARG A 257 -4.93 -10.09 8.60
CA ARG A 257 -4.92 -11.24 9.52
C ARG A 257 -4.17 -10.96 10.81
N LEU A 258 -3.09 -10.18 10.76
CA LEU A 258 -2.39 -9.71 11.97
C LEU A 258 -3.29 -8.79 12.80
N VAL A 259 -4.03 -7.91 12.16
CA VAL A 259 -5.04 -7.06 12.83
C VAL A 259 -6.16 -7.93 13.42
N ALA A 260 -6.61 -8.95 12.70
CA ALA A 260 -7.60 -9.90 13.20
C ALA A 260 -7.11 -10.60 14.48
N GLU A 261 -5.84 -10.99 14.52
CA GLU A 261 -5.25 -11.61 15.71
C GLU A 261 -5.17 -10.64 16.89
N ALA A 262 -4.83 -9.36 16.65
CA ALA A 262 -4.84 -8.34 17.69
C ALA A 262 -6.24 -8.18 18.31
N PHE A 263 -7.30 -8.16 17.50
CA PHE A 263 -8.67 -8.10 18.00
C PHE A 263 -9.06 -9.37 18.76
N ARG A 264 -8.69 -10.57 18.26
CA ARG A 264 -8.95 -11.85 18.97
C ARG A 264 -8.24 -11.89 20.30
N ALA A 265 -6.95 -11.48 20.35
CA ALA A 265 -6.19 -11.41 21.59
C ALA A 265 -6.81 -10.46 22.63
N ALA A 266 -7.52 -9.43 22.17
CA ALA A 266 -8.29 -8.51 23.02
C ALA A 266 -9.71 -9.03 23.37
N GLY A 267 -10.06 -10.27 23.01
CA GLY A 267 -11.34 -10.90 23.34
C GLY A 267 -12.51 -10.51 22.42
N TRP A 268 -12.25 -9.91 21.25
CA TRP A 268 -13.31 -9.59 20.29
C TRP A 268 -13.73 -10.83 19.49
N MET A 269 -14.99 -10.88 19.13
CA MET A 269 -15.45 -11.76 18.05
C MET A 269 -15.05 -11.16 16.71
N VAL A 270 -14.26 -11.91 15.93
CA VAL A 270 -13.69 -11.42 14.67
C VAL A 270 -14.25 -12.21 13.50
N ASP A 271 -14.92 -11.49 12.60
CA ASP A 271 -15.34 -11.98 11.30
C ASP A 271 -14.37 -11.45 10.23
N ASP A 272 -13.42 -12.28 9.81
CA ASP A 272 -12.46 -11.98 8.74
C ASP A 272 -13.08 -12.39 7.40
N LEU A 273 -13.50 -11.42 6.59
CA LEU A 273 -14.07 -11.63 5.25
C LEU A 273 -12.99 -11.86 4.18
N GLY A 274 -11.73 -11.62 4.52
CA GLY A 274 -10.60 -11.85 3.62
C GLY A 274 -10.39 -10.77 2.54
N PRO A 275 -9.72 -11.15 1.42
CA PRO A 275 -9.39 -10.24 0.33
C PRO A 275 -10.58 -9.94 -0.58
N ASP A 276 -10.48 -8.82 -1.33
CA ASP A 276 -11.35 -8.50 -2.47
C ASP A 276 -12.86 -8.51 -2.15
N VAL A 277 -13.25 -7.84 -1.07
CA VAL A 277 -14.65 -7.82 -0.62
C VAL A 277 -15.41 -6.67 -1.28
N PRO A 278 -16.42 -6.97 -2.12
CA PRO A 278 -17.30 -5.94 -2.68
C PRO A 278 -18.08 -5.19 -1.60
N ALA A 279 -18.33 -3.89 -1.81
CA ALA A 279 -19.07 -3.06 -0.85
C ALA A 279 -20.46 -3.64 -0.51
N SER A 280 -21.16 -4.24 -1.48
CA SER A 280 -22.46 -4.89 -1.25
C SER A 280 -22.37 -6.11 -0.35
N ALA A 281 -21.32 -6.93 -0.47
CA ALA A 281 -21.09 -8.08 0.39
C ALA A 281 -20.75 -7.63 1.83
N LEU A 282 -19.97 -6.57 1.97
CA LEU A 282 -19.69 -5.96 3.26
C LEU A 282 -20.98 -5.45 3.94
N VAL A 283 -21.83 -4.74 3.21
CA VAL A 283 -23.13 -4.26 3.73
C VAL A 283 -24.00 -5.40 4.20
N ALA A 284 -24.11 -6.48 3.42
CA ALA A 284 -24.85 -7.68 3.82
C ALA A 284 -24.30 -8.28 5.11
N ALA A 285 -22.98 -8.46 5.21
CA ALA A 285 -22.33 -9.00 6.40
C ALA A 285 -22.55 -8.11 7.65
N VAL A 286 -22.51 -6.78 7.49
CA VAL A 286 -22.78 -5.83 8.57
C VAL A 286 -24.24 -5.94 9.03
N GLY A 287 -25.19 -6.02 8.11
CA GLY A 287 -26.61 -6.21 8.43
C GLY A 287 -26.91 -7.48 9.20
N ASP A 288 -26.29 -8.59 8.79
CA ASP A 288 -26.48 -9.91 9.40
C ASP A 288 -25.82 -10.02 10.78
N ARG A 289 -24.65 -9.44 10.96
CA ARG A 289 -23.78 -9.69 12.13
C ARG A 289 -23.74 -8.56 13.14
N GLN A 290 -24.22 -7.37 12.75
CA GLN A 290 -24.30 -6.18 13.60
C GLN A 290 -23.02 -5.92 14.39
N PRO A 291 -21.85 -5.71 13.73
CA PRO A 291 -20.58 -5.49 14.41
C PRO A 291 -20.53 -4.11 15.08
N ASP A 292 -19.71 -3.98 16.12
CA ASP A 292 -19.37 -2.69 16.72
C ASP A 292 -18.43 -1.88 15.82
N VAL A 293 -17.55 -2.60 15.10
CA VAL A 293 -16.51 -2.00 14.27
C VAL A 293 -16.38 -2.75 12.94
N VAL A 294 -16.11 -2.02 11.88
CA VAL A 294 -15.67 -2.53 10.58
C VAL A 294 -14.27 -2.03 10.30
N GLY A 295 -13.33 -2.94 10.05
CA GLY A 295 -11.97 -2.61 9.62
C GLY A 295 -11.80 -2.87 8.12
N LEU A 296 -11.37 -1.84 7.38
CA LEU A 296 -11.16 -1.87 5.94
C LEU A 296 -9.68 -1.74 5.63
N SER A 297 -9.11 -2.74 4.96
CA SER A 297 -7.71 -2.76 4.57
C SER A 297 -7.56 -2.42 3.09
N LEU A 298 -6.60 -1.52 2.79
CA LEU A 298 -6.14 -1.21 1.45
C LEU A 298 -4.61 -1.17 1.45
N SER A 299 -3.98 -1.66 0.38
CA SER A 299 -2.52 -1.75 0.31
C SER A 299 -1.92 -0.83 -0.75
N LEU A 300 -2.73 -0.30 -1.65
CA LEU A 300 -2.28 0.56 -2.74
C LEU A 300 -3.27 1.72 -2.92
N PRO A 301 -2.79 2.91 -3.32
CA PRO A 301 -3.65 4.08 -3.56
C PRO A 301 -4.78 3.84 -4.57
N MET A 302 -4.58 2.92 -5.52
CA MET A 302 -5.61 2.53 -6.50
C MET A 302 -6.85 1.90 -5.85
N HIS A 303 -6.76 1.41 -4.62
CA HIS A 303 -7.89 0.87 -3.86
C HIS A 303 -8.71 1.95 -3.11
N MET A 304 -8.26 3.21 -3.13
CA MET A 304 -8.94 4.31 -2.44
C MET A 304 -10.38 4.55 -2.91
N PRO A 305 -10.71 4.46 -4.22
CA PRO A 305 -12.10 4.55 -4.67
C PRO A 305 -12.99 3.46 -4.05
N ALA A 306 -12.51 2.21 -3.98
CA ALA A 306 -13.24 1.10 -3.37
C ALA A 306 -13.46 1.30 -1.85
N LEU A 307 -12.46 1.88 -1.14
CA LEU A 307 -12.62 2.26 0.26
C LEU A 307 -13.73 3.31 0.44
N ARG A 308 -13.72 4.35 -0.39
CA ARG A 308 -14.74 5.41 -0.35
C ARG A 308 -16.13 4.87 -0.65
N GLU A 309 -16.24 3.97 -1.62
CA GLU A 309 -17.49 3.31 -1.95
C GLU A 309 -18.00 2.48 -0.77
N ALA A 310 -17.16 1.63 -0.17
CA ALA A 310 -17.52 0.82 0.98
C ALA A 310 -18.00 1.70 2.16
N ALA A 311 -17.26 2.77 2.47
CA ALA A 311 -17.64 3.70 3.53
C ALA A 311 -18.96 4.42 3.24
N ALA A 312 -19.18 4.88 2.00
CA ALA A 312 -20.42 5.53 1.58
C ALA A 312 -21.61 4.57 1.67
N GLN A 313 -21.44 3.32 1.25
CA GLN A 313 -22.49 2.29 1.36
C GLN A 313 -22.86 2.00 2.82
N LEU A 314 -21.91 1.99 3.74
CA LEU A 314 -22.19 1.84 5.17
C LEU A 314 -23.01 3.03 5.71
N VAL A 315 -22.68 4.24 5.29
CA VAL A 315 -23.45 5.45 5.68
C VAL A 315 -24.87 5.39 5.12
N VAL A 316 -25.04 5.05 3.84
CA VAL A 316 -26.35 5.00 3.17
C VAL A 316 -27.27 3.95 3.80
N ASN A 317 -26.73 2.75 4.11
CA ASN A 317 -27.55 1.63 4.57
C ASN A 317 -27.84 1.67 6.09
N PHE A 318 -26.95 2.23 6.91
CA PHE A 318 -27.07 2.15 8.37
C PHE A 318 -27.20 3.52 9.05
N GLY A 319 -26.91 4.63 8.37
CA GLY A 319 -27.09 5.99 8.90
C GLY A 319 -26.38 6.18 10.25
N ALA A 320 -27.15 6.59 11.27
CA ALA A 320 -26.63 6.80 12.61
C ALA A 320 -26.33 5.49 13.38
N GLN A 321 -26.86 4.35 12.92
CA GLN A 321 -26.65 3.04 13.52
C GLN A 321 -25.47 2.27 12.90
N ARG A 322 -24.70 2.93 12.03
CA ARG A 322 -23.54 2.30 11.41
C ARG A 322 -22.47 1.94 12.45
N PRO A 323 -21.74 0.85 12.26
CA PRO A 323 -20.58 0.52 13.09
C PRO A 323 -19.49 1.60 12.98
N GLY A 324 -18.61 1.66 13.97
CA GLY A 324 -17.36 2.39 13.84
C GLY A 324 -16.56 1.89 12.64
N VAL A 325 -15.92 2.77 11.88
CA VAL A 325 -15.11 2.36 10.71
C VAL A 325 -13.66 2.70 10.98
N LEU A 326 -12.80 1.69 10.85
CA LEU A 326 -11.35 1.81 10.81
C LEU A 326 -10.89 1.56 9.37
N ALA A 327 -9.99 2.38 8.87
CA ALA A 327 -9.36 2.16 7.58
C ALA A 327 -7.85 2.27 7.73
N GLY A 328 -7.12 1.38 7.03
CA GLY A 328 -5.66 1.38 7.11
C GLY A 328 -5.03 0.41 6.13
N GLY A 329 -3.69 0.40 6.14
CA GLY A 329 -2.83 -0.38 5.28
C GLY A 329 -1.58 0.39 4.89
N LEU A 330 -0.90 -0.03 3.84
CA LEU A 330 0.36 0.58 3.36
C LEU A 330 0.13 1.72 2.36
N ALA A 331 -1.10 2.19 2.17
CA ALA A 331 -1.39 3.22 1.18
C ALA A 331 -1.09 4.62 1.71
#